data_5669e213437c41395dbe22c40ee326c0
#
_entry.id   5669e213437c41395dbe22c40ee326c0
#
_cell.length_a   1.000
_cell.length_b   1.000
_cell.length_c   1.000
_cell.angle_alpha   90.00
_cell.angle_beta   90.00
_cell.angle_gamma   90.00
#
_symmetry.space_group_name_H-M   'P 1'
#
loop_
_entity.id
_entity.type
_entity.pdbx_description
1 polymer ?
#
loop_
_entity_poly.entity_id
_entity_poly.type
_entity_poly.pdbx_seq_one_letter_code
_entity_poly.pdbx_strand_id
1 'polypeptide(L)'
;MTTEQLVPSGAARRLFESAVVIDGLDTSNWGAEQIFRELRDGGVTACNATSAIWHNFQETLDNITTWLHWFEEFSEYIRPIHTVADIHAAKAEGRTGIILGWQNATPVESDVRRFRLFHALGVRIVQLTYNERNLFGNGCWERTDEGLSVLGLAAIREMNKLGILIDLSHVGDRTVLDTIEHSEQPVAFTHANARSQTDYPRNKTDEAIRALTAKGGVVGANAFPNHHRHGYDSTLDDYLDAVDYLVDMVGPDQVAIGTDFCMGQTREWFAWIGASHGHEPFLSSGEVPQPFRLLHGFAGPLEFVNVAEGLLRRGYGEDDARKILGGNWLRLFGEVWRD
;
A
#
# COMPACT_ATOMS: atom_id res chain seq x y z
N MET A 1 -31.07 2.19 -2.25
CA MET A 1 -31.06 3.65 -2.48
C MET A 1 -30.16 3.87 -3.67
N THR A 2 -30.60 4.61 -4.68
CA THR A 2 -29.75 4.97 -5.83
C THR A 2 -28.67 5.91 -5.30
N THR A 3 -27.44 5.42 -5.20
CA THR A 3 -26.26 6.25 -4.94
C THR A 3 -26.14 7.23 -6.11
N GLU A 4 -26.46 8.49 -5.86
CA GLU A 4 -26.17 9.56 -6.81
C GLU A 4 -24.67 9.50 -7.09
N GLN A 5 -24.30 9.36 -8.36
CA GLN A 5 -22.89 9.28 -8.75
C GLN A 5 -22.23 10.60 -8.35
N LEU A 6 -21.22 10.56 -7.50
CA LEU A 6 -20.49 11.74 -7.06
C LEU A 6 -19.89 12.44 -8.28
N VAL A 7 -20.27 13.68 -8.52
CA VAL A 7 -19.67 14.51 -9.59
C VAL A 7 -18.68 15.48 -8.94
N PRO A 8 -17.36 15.28 -9.14
CA PRO A 8 -16.35 16.16 -8.57
C PRO A 8 -16.48 17.59 -9.06
N SER A 9 -16.38 18.54 -8.14
CA SER A 9 -16.40 19.98 -8.40
C SER A 9 -15.20 20.45 -9.25
N GLY A 10 -15.30 21.63 -9.86
CA GLY A 10 -14.16 22.22 -10.57
C GLY A 10 -12.96 22.50 -9.65
N ALA A 11 -13.17 22.75 -8.35
CA ALA A 11 -12.10 22.91 -7.37
C ALA A 11 -11.37 21.59 -7.13
N ALA A 12 -12.11 20.50 -6.90
CA ALA A 12 -11.51 19.18 -6.70
C ALA A 12 -10.72 18.70 -7.91
N ARG A 13 -11.23 18.93 -9.12
CA ARG A 13 -10.51 18.57 -10.36
C ARG A 13 -9.19 19.32 -10.47
N ARG A 14 -9.18 20.66 -10.27
CA ARG A 14 -7.93 21.45 -10.31
C ARG A 14 -6.94 21.05 -9.25
N LEU A 15 -7.41 20.80 -8.02
CA LEU A 15 -6.57 20.28 -6.93
C LEU A 15 -5.92 18.96 -7.36
N PHE A 16 -6.73 18.01 -7.81
CA PHE A 16 -6.30 16.66 -8.19
C PHE A 16 -5.33 16.67 -9.37
N GLU A 17 -5.62 17.41 -10.43
CA GLU A 17 -4.76 17.54 -11.62
C GLU A 17 -3.38 18.11 -11.28
N SER A 18 -3.32 19.05 -10.33
CA SER A 18 -2.05 19.68 -9.92
C SER A 18 -1.31 18.93 -8.82
N ALA A 19 -1.99 18.07 -8.05
CA ALA A 19 -1.37 17.27 -7.00
C ALA A 19 -0.55 16.10 -7.58
N VAL A 20 0.47 15.67 -6.84
CA VAL A 20 1.04 14.33 -7.02
C VAL A 20 0.12 13.37 -6.27
N VAL A 21 -0.39 12.36 -6.98
CA VAL A 21 -1.31 11.36 -6.45
C VAL A 21 -0.59 10.03 -6.37
N ILE A 22 -0.45 9.49 -5.15
CA ILE A 22 0.30 8.25 -4.92
C ILE A 22 -0.58 7.26 -4.17
N ASP A 23 -0.70 6.06 -4.72
CA ASP A 23 -1.28 4.92 -4.02
C ASP A 23 -0.20 4.11 -3.30
N GLY A 24 -0.32 4.01 -1.98
CA GLY A 24 0.60 3.28 -1.12
C GLY A 24 0.64 1.78 -1.35
N LEU A 25 -0.41 1.20 -1.90
CA LEU A 25 -0.45 -0.19 -2.34
C LEU A 25 -1.59 -0.46 -3.31
N ASP A 26 -1.26 -1.20 -4.35
CA ASP A 26 -2.20 -1.78 -5.30
C ASP A 26 -1.76 -3.22 -5.64
N THR A 27 -2.71 -4.15 -5.65
CA THR A 27 -2.50 -5.57 -5.94
C THR A 27 -3.43 -6.07 -7.05
N SER A 28 -3.75 -5.19 -8.00
CA SER A 28 -4.56 -5.48 -9.17
C SER A 28 -3.93 -6.54 -10.08
N ASN A 29 -4.71 -7.06 -11.03
CA ASN A 29 -4.23 -8.04 -12.01
C ASN A 29 -3.36 -7.35 -13.09
N TRP A 30 -2.08 -7.20 -12.80
CA TRP A 30 -1.10 -6.51 -13.62
C TRP A 30 -0.92 -7.07 -15.05
N GLY A 31 -1.38 -8.29 -15.32
CA GLY A 31 -1.36 -8.86 -16.66
C GLY A 31 -2.36 -8.24 -17.65
N ALA A 32 -3.26 -7.36 -17.19
CA ALA A 32 -4.27 -6.72 -18.02
C ALA A 32 -3.88 -5.27 -18.35
N GLU A 33 -3.62 -4.96 -19.62
CA GLU A 33 -3.33 -3.61 -20.13
C GLU A 33 -4.32 -2.54 -19.63
N GLN A 34 -5.61 -2.92 -19.49
CA GLN A 34 -6.64 -2.02 -19.01
C GLN A 34 -6.31 -1.41 -17.66
N ILE A 35 -5.65 -2.14 -16.74
CA ILE A 35 -5.27 -1.65 -15.41
C ILE A 35 -4.28 -0.49 -15.55
N PHE A 36 -3.25 -0.64 -16.37
CA PHE A 36 -2.26 0.41 -16.61
C PHE A 36 -2.88 1.67 -17.24
N ARG A 37 -3.81 1.47 -18.18
CA ARG A 37 -4.54 2.57 -18.80
C ARG A 37 -5.44 3.29 -17.80
N GLU A 38 -6.17 2.58 -16.96
CA GLU A 38 -7.05 3.17 -15.94
C GLU A 38 -6.25 3.93 -14.86
N LEU A 39 -5.08 3.47 -14.46
CA LEU A 39 -4.18 4.20 -13.56
C LEU A 39 -3.77 5.55 -14.17
N ARG A 40 -3.31 5.55 -15.44
CA ARG A 40 -2.94 6.78 -16.16
C ARG A 40 -4.13 7.71 -16.32
N ASP A 41 -5.25 7.20 -16.85
CA ASP A 41 -6.44 7.99 -17.16
C ASP A 41 -7.12 8.51 -15.88
N GLY A 42 -7.00 7.76 -14.78
CA GLY A 42 -7.41 8.15 -13.44
C GLY A 42 -6.51 9.17 -12.77
N GLY A 43 -5.38 9.53 -13.40
CA GLY A 43 -4.46 10.56 -12.89
C GLY A 43 -3.59 10.12 -11.71
N VAL A 44 -3.45 8.81 -11.46
CA VAL A 44 -2.54 8.27 -10.46
C VAL A 44 -1.10 8.51 -10.93
N THR A 45 -0.36 9.32 -10.17
CA THR A 45 1.02 9.69 -10.51
C THR A 45 1.99 8.53 -10.29
N ALA A 46 1.80 7.81 -9.17
CA ALA A 46 2.57 6.60 -8.88
C ALA A 46 1.77 5.63 -8.01
N CYS A 47 2.05 4.34 -8.11
CA CYS A 47 1.52 3.35 -7.20
C CYS A 47 2.58 2.32 -6.80
N ASN A 48 2.48 1.84 -5.56
CA ASN A 48 3.23 0.69 -5.07
C ASN A 48 2.55 -0.59 -5.56
N ALA A 49 3.09 -1.16 -6.64
CA ALA A 49 2.56 -2.38 -7.24
C ALA A 49 3.13 -3.63 -6.57
N THR A 50 2.25 -4.48 -6.08
CA THR A 50 2.65 -5.75 -5.46
C THR A 50 3.26 -6.69 -6.49
N SER A 51 4.54 -7.04 -6.32
CA SER A 51 5.27 -7.97 -7.17
C SER A 51 5.61 -9.30 -6.47
N ALA A 52 5.41 -9.40 -5.16
CA ALA A 52 5.54 -10.65 -4.40
C ALA A 52 4.65 -10.66 -3.15
N ILE A 53 4.03 -11.82 -2.86
CA ILE A 53 3.27 -12.11 -1.63
C ILE A 53 3.79 -13.43 -1.05
N TRP A 54 3.35 -14.59 -1.56
CA TRP A 54 3.79 -15.91 -1.15
C TRP A 54 4.95 -16.49 -1.98
N HIS A 55 5.44 -15.70 -2.94
CA HIS A 55 6.48 -16.11 -3.88
C HIS A 55 7.83 -16.36 -3.17
N ASN A 56 8.55 -17.38 -3.64
CA ASN A 56 9.92 -17.65 -3.24
C ASN A 56 10.91 -16.78 -4.06
N PHE A 57 12.20 -17.02 -3.87
CA PHE A 57 13.27 -16.28 -4.55
C PHE A 57 13.17 -16.37 -6.09
N GLN A 58 13.02 -17.58 -6.64
CA GLN A 58 12.97 -17.79 -8.09
C GLN A 58 11.70 -17.19 -8.71
N GLU A 59 10.55 -17.46 -8.13
CA GLU A 59 9.27 -16.92 -8.58
C GLU A 59 9.25 -15.39 -8.56
N THR A 60 9.90 -14.78 -7.59
CA THR A 60 10.02 -13.31 -7.51
C THR A 60 10.92 -12.75 -8.62
N LEU A 61 12.00 -13.45 -8.99
CA LEU A 61 12.82 -13.05 -10.14
C LEU A 61 12.04 -13.17 -11.46
N ASP A 62 11.21 -14.20 -11.60
CA ASP A 62 10.35 -14.38 -12.77
C ASP A 62 9.29 -13.26 -12.85
N ASN A 63 8.70 -12.86 -11.71
CA ASN A 63 7.79 -11.73 -11.65
C ASN A 63 8.48 -10.40 -12.01
N ILE A 64 9.68 -10.14 -11.50
CA ILE A 64 10.44 -8.94 -11.86
C ILE A 64 10.80 -8.94 -13.35
N THR A 65 11.16 -10.10 -13.91
CA THR A 65 11.39 -10.24 -15.36
C THR A 65 10.15 -9.85 -16.16
N THR A 66 8.98 -10.28 -15.71
CA THR A 66 7.70 -9.90 -16.32
C THR A 66 7.46 -8.39 -16.21
N TRP A 67 7.73 -7.77 -15.07
CA TRP A 67 7.62 -6.32 -14.90
C TRP A 67 8.55 -5.54 -15.83
N LEU A 68 9.80 -6.00 -16.01
CA LEU A 68 10.74 -5.38 -16.96
C LEU A 68 10.19 -5.41 -18.39
N HIS A 69 9.56 -6.52 -18.78
CA HIS A 69 8.89 -6.61 -20.09
C HIS A 69 7.70 -5.65 -20.20
N TRP A 70 6.85 -5.57 -19.18
CA TRP A 70 5.71 -4.65 -19.18
C TRP A 70 6.12 -3.17 -19.22
N PHE A 71 7.24 -2.79 -18.62
CA PHE A 71 7.76 -1.42 -18.75
C PHE A 71 8.14 -1.04 -20.18
N GLU A 72 8.51 -2.00 -21.00
CA GLU A 72 8.76 -1.81 -22.44
C GLU A 72 7.44 -1.83 -23.23
N GLU A 73 6.62 -2.88 -23.03
CA GLU A 73 5.38 -3.10 -23.76
C GLU A 73 4.34 -2.01 -23.51
N PHE A 74 4.15 -1.61 -22.25
CA PHE A 74 3.17 -0.61 -21.82
C PHE A 74 3.79 0.77 -21.53
N SER A 75 4.91 1.09 -22.15
CA SER A 75 5.64 2.35 -21.92
C SER A 75 4.83 3.61 -22.23
N GLU A 76 3.72 3.52 -22.95
CA GLU A 76 2.75 4.61 -23.13
C GLU A 76 2.01 4.96 -21.82
N TYR A 77 1.76 3.97 -20.95
CA TYR A 77 0.95 4.12 -19.74
C TYR A 77 1.78 4.25 -18.47
N ILE A 78 2.85 3.46 -18.38
CA ILE A 78 3.63 3.29 -17.16
C ILE A 78 5.12 3.54 -17.36
N ARG A 79 5.81 3.78 -16.24
CA ARG A 79 7.28 3.79 -16.17
C ARG A 79 7.77 3.25 -14.81
N PRO A 80 8.98 2.65 -14.74
CA PRO A 80 9.56 2.25 -13.46
C PRO A 80 9.94 3.46 -12.60
N ILE A 81 9.79 3.32 -11.28
CA ILE A 81 10.20 4.31 -10.29
C ILE A 81 11.30 3.72 -9.41
N HIS A 82 12.42 4.41 -9.35
CA HIS A 82 13.56 4.09 -8.46
C HIS A 82 13.87 5.21 -7.49
N THR A 83 13.52 6.46 -7.84
CA THR A 83 13.80 7.67 -7.07
C THR A 83 12.56 8.57 -7.01
N VAL A 84 12.57 9.56 -6.10
CA VAL A 84 11.52 10.60 -6.06
C VAL A 84 11.51 11.43 -7.36
N ALA A 85 12.68 11.64 -7.98
CA ALA A 85 12.76 12.35 -9.27
C ALA A 85 11.99 11.61 -10.38
N ASP A 86 11.96 10.27 -10.37
CA ASP A 86 11.19 9.47 -11.32
C ASP A 86 9.68 9.68 -11.15
N ILE A 87 9.19 9.89 -9.91
CA ILE A 87 7.78 10.20 -9.66
C ILE A 87 7.40 11.53 -10.30
N HIS A 88 8.24 12.56 -10.13
CA HIS A 88 8.01 13.85 -10.78
C HIS A 88 8.07 13.76 -12.31
N ALA A 89 8.98 12.95 -12.84
CA ALA A 89 9.07 12.70 -14.26
C ALA A 89 7.82 11.98 -14.80
N ALA A 90 7.31 10.97 -14.09
CA ALA A 90 6.06 10.28 -14.42
C ALA A 90 4.89 11.27 -14.54
N LYS A 91 4.74 12.16 -13.54
CA LYS A 91 3.72 13.23 -13.55
C LYS A 91 3.86 14.14 -14.76
N ALA A 92 5.09 14.59 -15.06
CA ALA A 92 5.36 15.51 -16.19
C ALA A 92 5.10 14.86 -17.56
N GLU A 93 5.32 13.56 -17.67
CA GLU A 93 5.11 12.77 -18.88
C GLU A 93 3.67 12.28 -19.06
N GLY A 94 2.79 12.47 -18.05
CA GLY A 94 1.41 11.97 -18.06
C GLY A 94 1.33 10.44 -18.05
N ARG A 95 2.30 9.78 -17.41
CA ARG A 95 2.33 8.32 -17.18
C ARG A 95 2.19 8.00 -15.69
N THR A 96 1.80 6.78 -15.37
CA THR A 96 1.84 6.30 -13.98
C THR A 96 3.19 5.67 -13.67
N GLY A 97 3.81 6.13 -12.60
CA GLY A 97 5.02 5.52 -12.05
C GLY A 97 4.71 4.25 -11.29
N ILE A 98 5.43 3.16 -11.57
CA ILE A 98 5.29 1.90 -10.85
C ILE A 98 6.47 1.73 -9.90
N ILE A 99 6.15 1.67 -8.61
CA ILE A 99 7.08 1.32 -7.54
C ILE A 99 6.95 -0.18 -7.31
N LEU A 100 8.01 -0.96 -7.51
CA LEU A 100 7.96 -2.38 -7.20
C LEU A 100 8.04 -2.60 -5.70
N GLY A 101 6.99 -3.20 -5.15
CA GLY A 101 6.89 -3.54 -3.74
C GLY A 101 6.51 -4.99 -3.48
N TRP A 102 6.76 -5.43 -2.25
CA TRP A 102 6.41 -6.75 -1.77
C TRP A 102 5.53 -6.66 -0.53
N GLN A 103 4.58 -7.57 -0.43
CA GLN A 103 3.79 -7.74 0.79
C GLN A 103 4.34 -8.84 1.72
N ASN A 104 5.51 -9.40 1.42
CA ASN A 104 6.18 -10.40 2.26
C ASN A 104 7.68 -10.42 1.94
N ALA A 105 8.53 -10.61 2.94
CA ALA A 105 9.99 -10.68 2.77
C ALA A 105 10.51 -12.11 2.47
N THR A 106 9.62 -13.10 2.29
CA THR A 106 9.98 -14.49 1.96
C THR A 106 10.92 -14.65 0.77
N PRO A 107 10.93 -13.79 -0.28
CA PRO A 107 11.87 -13.92 -1.39
C PRO A 107 13.35 -13.88 -1.01
N VAL A 108 13.72 -13.22 0.09
CA VAL A 108 15.12 -13.22 0.52
C VAL A 108 15.53 -14.50 1.25
N GLU A 109 14.57 -15.35 1.63
CA GLU A 109 14.77 -16.59 2.38
C GLU A 109 15.58 -16.33 3.68
N SER A 110 16.64 -17.07 3.93
CA SER A 110 17.51 -16.86 5.11
C SER A 110 18.74 -15.97 4.85
N ASP A 111 18.88 -15.41 3.63
CA ASP A 111 20.03 -14.58 3.26
C ASP A 111 19.66 -13.12 3.03
N VAL A 112 19.74 -12.30 4.08
CA VAL A 112 19.39 -10.87 4.01
C VAL A 112 20.22 -10.06 2.99
N ARG A 113 21.36 -10.59 2.50
CA ARG A 113 22.15 -9.93 1.45
C ARG A 113 21.38 -9.86 0.13
N ARG A 114 20.37 -10.71 -0.06
CA ARG A 114 19.50 -10.71 -1.24
C ARG A 114 18.64 -9.45 -1.36
N PHE A 115 18.39 -8.71 -0.28
CA PHE A 115 17.77 -7.39 -0.39
C PHE A 115 18.52 -6.46 -1.33
N ARG A 116 19.88 -6.52 -1.32
CA ARG A 116 20.71 -5.73 -2.23
C ARG A 116 20.49 -6.12 -3.70
N LEU A 117 20.32 -7.41 -4.01
CA LEU A 117 20.03 -7.86 -5.36
C LEU A 117 18.68 -7.30 -5.82
N PHE A 118 17.64 -7.47 -5.02
CA PHE A 118 16.30 -7.02 -5.37
C PHE A 118 16.18 -5.49 -5.40
N HIS A 119 16.90 -4.78 -4.53
CA HIS A 119 17.01 -3.32 -4.62
C HIS A 119 17.65 -2.88 -5.95
N ALA A 120 18.71 -3.56 -6.39
CA ALA A 120 19.34 -3.29 -7.69
C ALA A 120 18.42 -3.62 -8.87
N LEU A 121 17.47 -4.55 -8.71
CA LEU A 121 16.42 -4.88 -9.67
C LEU A 121 15.18 -3.96 -9.58
N GLY A 122 15.18 -2.95 -8.70
CA GLY A 122 14.16 -1.93 -8.65
C GLY A 122 13.16 -2.02 -7.49
N VAL A 123 13.25 -3.02 -6.61
CA VAL A 123 12.37 -3.10 -5.43
C VAL A 123 12.68 -1.96 -4.46
N ARG A 124 11.65 -1.25 -4.01
CA ARG A 124 11.79 -0.07 -3.13
C ARG A 124 11.00 -0.16 -1.83
N ILE A 125 9.97 -1.00 -1.76
CA ILE A 125 9.12 -1.16 -0.58
C ILE A 125 9.03 -2.64 -0.26
N VAL A 126 9.27 -3.03 0.99
CA VAL A 126 9.20 -4.44 1.41
C VAL A 126 8.47 -4.55 2.75
N GLN A 127 7.39 -5.31 2.74
CA GLN A 127 6.68 -5.71 3.96
C GLN A 127 7.35 -6.94 4.57
N LEU A 128 7.51 -6.94 5.91
CA LEU A 128 8.24 -7.99 6.60
C LEU A 128 7.53 -9.34 6.56
N THR A 129 6.23 -9.37 6.82
CA THR A 129 5.41 -10.59 6.89
C THR A 129 4.08 -10.36 6.19
N TYR A 130 3.50 -11.42 5.60
CA TYR A 130 2.11 -11.40 5.12
C TYR A 130 1.27 -12.34 5.99
N ASN A 131 0.33 -11.78 6.72
CA ASN A 131 -0.65 -12.46 7.57
C ASN A 131 -0.09 -13.41 8.63
N GLU A 132 0.90 -14.22 8.31
CA GLU A 132 1.42 -15.33 9.14
C GLU A 132 2.89 -15.11 9.49
N ARG A 133 3.42 -15.99 10.35
CA ARG A 133 4.84 -16.00 10.72
C ARG A 133 5.70 -16.44 9.54
N ASN A 134 6.82 -15.73 9.37
CA ASN A 134 7.92 -16.13 8.51
C ASN A 134 9.25 -16.11 9.26
N LEU A 135 10.38 -16.11 8.56
CA LEU A 135 11.70 -16.10 9.20
C LEU A 135 12.03 -14.79 9.93
N PHE A 136 11.33 -13.69 9.66
CA PHE A 136 11.65 -12.35 10.16
C PHE A 136 10.79 -11.93 11.36
N GLY A 137 9.55 -12.36 11.43
CA GLY A 137 8.61 -11.96 12.45
C GLY A 137 7.24 -12.63 12.31
N ASN A 138 6.23 -12.02 12.90
CA ASN A 138 4.88 -12.55 12.93
C ASN A 138 3.91 -11.65 12.14
N GLY A 139 2.96 -12.27 11.46
CA GLY A 139 1.85 -11.59 10.81
C GLY A 139 0.65 -11.36 11.72
N CYS A 140 -0.28 -10.52 11.26
CA CYS A 140 -1.45 -10.10 12.05
C CYS A 140 -2.49 -11.21 12.33
N TRP A 141 -2.42 -12.34 11.63
CA TRP A 141 -3.27 -13.51 11.86
C TRP A 141 -2.58 -14.63 12.64
N GLU A 142 -1.33 -14.41 13.03
CA GLU A 142 -0.62 -15.43 13.82
C GLU A 142 -1.26 -15.60 15.21
N ARG A 143 -1.27 -16.82 15.71
CA ARG A 143 -1.86 -17.14 17.01
C ARG A 143 -1.13 -16.50 18.20
N THR A 144 0.17 -16.30 18.04
CA THR A 144 1.04 -15.62 19.02
C THR A 144 2.03 -14.75 18.28
N ASP A 145 2.24 -13.54 18.77
CA ASP A 145 3.22 -12.60 18.22
C ASP A 145 4.36 -12.38 19.23
N GLU A 146 5.48 -13.02 18.98
CA GLU A 146 6.70 -12.94 19.81
C GLU A 146 7.64 -11.80 19.41
N GLY A 147 7.23 -10.98 18.41
CA GLY A 147 8.04 -9.90 17.88
C GLY A 147 9.01 -10.36 16.78
N LEU A 148 10.06 -9.57 16.57
CA LEU A 148 11.09 -9.83 15.56
C LEU A 148 11.97 -11.03 15.93
N SER A 149 12.31 -11.82 14.92
CA SER A 149 13.40 -12.80 15.04
C SER A 149 14.77 -12.10 14.97
N VAL A 150 15.85 -12.83 15.32
CA VAL A 150 17.23 -12.35 15.13
C VAL A 150 17.49 -12.04 13.65
N LEU A 151 16.94 -12.83 12.73
CA LEU A 151 17.02 -12.58 11.29
C LEU A 151 16.21 -11.35 10.88
N GLY A 152 15.07 -11.10 11.53
CA GLY A 152 14.27 -9.88 11.36
C GLY A 152 15.04 -8.62 11.69
N LEU A 153 15.77 -8.61 12.81
CA LEU A 153 16.66 -7.50 13.17
C LEU A 153 17.77 -7.27 12.12
N ALA A 154 18.32 -8.34 11.54
CA ALA A 154 19.29 -8.23 10.47
C ALA A 154 18.67 -7.69 9.17
N ALA A 155 17.45 -8.10 8.86
CA ALA A 155 16.68 -7.62 7.69
C ALA A 155 16.40 -6.12 7.78
N ILE A 156 15.93 -5.63 8.94
CA ILE A 156 15.69 -4.19 9.17
C ILE A 156 16.97 -3.38 8.93
N ARG A 157 18.10 -3.80 9.49
CA ARG A 157 19.38 -3.11 9.30
C ARG A 157 19.80 -3.07 7.83
N GLU A 158 19.65 -4.18 7.09
CA GLU A 158 20.04 -4.19 5.67
C GLU A 158 19.08 -3.34 4.83
N MET A 159 17.75 -3.36 5.08
CA MET A 159 16.79 -2.50 4.40
C MET A 159 17.05 -1.01 4.69
N ASN A 160 17.30 -0.62 5.94
CA ASN A 160 17.67 0.76 6.30
C ASN A 160 18.94 1.23 5.57
N LYS A 161 19.95 0.36 5.50
CA LYS A 161 21.21 0.65 4.79
C LYS A 161 21.01 0.85 3.29
N LEU A 162 20.14 0.08 2.67
CA LEU A 162 19.83 0.14 1.23
C LEU A 162 18.85 1.26 0.88
N GLY A 163 18.12 1.80 1.84
CA GLY A 163 17.03 2.74 1.57
C GLY A 163 15.78 2.05 1.04
N ILE A 164 15.50 0.83 1.47
CA ILE A 164 14.23 0.15 1.20
C ILE A 164 13.23 0.57 2.29
N LEU A 165 12.08 1.10 1.90
CA LEU A 165 10.99 1.40 2.83
C LEU A 165 10.42 0.11 3.40
N ILE A 166 10.38 0.03 4.73
CA ILE A 166 9.78 -1.09 5.45
C ILE A 166 8.29 -0.83 5.60
N ASP A 167 7.46 -1.74 5.06
CA ASP A 167 6.02 -1.76 5.26
C ASP A 167 5.64 -2.71 6.39
N LEU A 168 4.68 -2.31 7.22
CA LEU A 168 4.22 -3.06 8.38
C LEU A 168 2.72 -3.40 8.32
N SER A 169 2.09 -3.28 7.15
CA SER A 169 0.63 -3.37 7.00
C SER A 169 0.05 -4.73 7.42
N HIS A 170 0.64 -5.87 7.08
CA HIS A 170 0.19 -7.22 7.50
C HIS A 170 0.91 -7.76 8.74
N VAL A 171 1.81 -6.96 9.31
CA VAL A 171 2.67 -7.39 10.42
C VAL A 171 1.89 -7.42 11.74
N GLY A 172 2.18 -8.36 12.62
CA GLY A 172 1.57 -8.49 13.95
C GLY A 172 1.96 -7.34 14.89
N ASP A 173 1.15 -7.10 15.91
CA ASP A 173 1.24 -5.89 16.75
C ASP A 173 2.60 -5.80 17.49
N ARG A 174 3.10 -6.89 18.04
CA ARG A 174 4.40 -6.91 18.73
C ARG A 174 5.55 -6.74 17.74
N THR A 175 5.50 -7.44 16.61
CA THR A 175 6.51 -7.32 15.55
C THR A 175 6.53 -5.92 14.97
N VAL A 176 5.38 -5.23 14.87
CA VAL A 176 5.29 -3.82 14.48
C VAL A 176 6.05 -2.93 15.45
N LEU A 177 5.77 -3.02 16.76
CA LEU A 177 6.41 -2.17 17.77
C LEU A 177 7.91 -2.43 17.83
N ASP A 178 8.35 -3.69 17.78
CA ASP A 178 9.77 -4.05 17.72
C ASP A 178 10.46 -3.46 16.47
N THR A 179 9.78 -3.50 15.31
CA THR A 179 10.32 -2.91 14.08
C THR A 179 10.46 -1.41 14.19
N ILE A 180 9.44 -0.71 14.70
CA ILE A 180 9.50 0.73 14.92
C ILE A 180 10.63 1.09 15.88
N GLU A 181 10.84 0.31 16.96
CA GLU A 181 11.92 0.55 17.91
C GLU A 181 13.29 0.44 17.26
N HIS A 182 13.52 -0.60 16.45
CA HIS A 182 14.86 -0.95 15.92
C HIS A 182 15.16 -0.35 14.55
N SER A 183 14.18 0.22 13.85
CA SER A 183 14.44 0.90 12.57
C SER A 183 15.08 2.26 12.80
N GLU A 184 16.18 2.52 12.07
CA GLU A 184 16.86 3.82 12.03
C GLU A 184 16.22 4.80 11.05
N GLN A 185 15.33 4.30 10.16
CA GLN A 185 14.58 5.08 9.19
C GLN A 185 13.09 5.04 9.53
N PRO A 186 12.32 6.06 9.13
CA PRO A 186 10.86 5.97 9.19
C PRO A 186 10.34 4.74 8.45
N VAL A 187 9.26 4.16 8.96
CA VAL A 187 8.58 3.00 8.38
C VAL A 187 7.13 3.37 8.05
N ALA A 188 6.41 2.54 7.31
CA ALA A 188 5.04 2.84 6.91
C ALA A 188 4.05 1.71 7.24
N PHE A 189 2.80 2.07 7.38
CA PHE A 189 1.67 1.22 7.03
C PHE A 189 1.22 1.65 5.63
N THR A 190 1.60 0.91 4.59
CA THR A 190 1.26 1.31 3.22
C THR A 190 -0.24 1.24 2.95
N HIS A 191 -0.97 0.35 3.67
CA HIS A 191 -2.40 0.12 3.52
C HIS A 191 -3.01 -0.43 4.82
N ALA A 192 -3.41 0.44 5.76
CA ALA A 192 -4.02 0.02 7.02
C ALA A 192 -4.97 1.10 7.58
N ASN A 193 -5.99 0.66 8.35
CA ASN A 193 -6.89 1.52 9.09
C ASN A 193 -6.72 1.32 10.61
N ALA A 194 -7.40 2.14 11.42
CA ALA A 194 -7.38 2.02 12.87
C ALA A 194 -8.31 0.91 13.37
N ARG A 195 -7.80 0.02 14.24
CA ARG A 195 -8.58 -1.07 14.84
C ARG A 195 -9.68 -0.56 15.76
N SER A 196 -9.49 0.60 16.37
CA SER A 196 -10.50 1.26 17.19
C SER A 196 -11.76 1.67 16.43
N GLN A 197 -11.68 1.87 15.10
CA GLN A 197 -12.85 2.10 14.27
C GLN A 197 -13.53 0.81 13.82
N THR A 198 -12.75 -0.19 13.45
CA THR A 198 -13.23 -1.49 13.00
C THR A 198 -12.33 -2.56 13.56
N ASP A 199 -12.86 -3.35 14.51
CA ASP A 199 -12.12 -4.44 15.15
C ASP A 199 -11.88 -5.59 14.17
N TYR A 200 -10.78 -5.46 13.45
CA TYR A 200 -10.33 -6.40 12.44
C TYR A 200 -8.80 -6.59 12.58
N PRO A 201 -8.29 -7.82 12.64
CA PRO A 201 -6.87 -8.07 12.94
C PRO A 201 -5.88 -7.38 12.00
N ARG A 202 -6.29 -7.11 10.75
CA ARG A 202 -5.49 -6.36 9.78
C ARG A 202 -5.39 -4.87 10.08
N ASN A 203 -6.36 -4.30 10.80
CA ASN A 203 -6.31 -2.92 11.25
C ASN A 203 -5.30 -2.77 12.40
N LYS A 204 -4.67 -1.63 12.51
CA LYS A 204 -3.58 -1.36 13.46
C LYS A 204 -4.11 -0.75 14.75
N THR A 205 -3.45 -1.09 15.86
CA THR A 205 -3.75 -0.44 17.13
C THR A 205 -3.40 1.05 17.08
N ASP A 206 -4.14 1.87 17.82
CA ASP A 206 -3.84 3.31 17.94
C ASP A 206 -2.43 3.55 18.50
N GLU A 207 -1.96 2.65 19.39
CA GLU A 207 -0.59 2.67 19.90
C GLU A 207 0.43 2.53 18.76
N ALA A 208 0.26 1.53 17.89
CA ALA A 208 1.16 1.27 16.77
C ALA A 208 1.15 2.44 15.76
N ILE A 209 -0.03 3.01 15.47
CA ILE A 209 -0.18 4.17 14.59
C ILE A 209 0.56 5.37 15.16
N ARG A 210 0.36 5.70 16.44
CA ARG A 210 1.05 6.82 17.11
C ARG A 210 2.56 6.59 17.18
N ALA A 211 3.01 5.38 17.48
CA ALA A 211 4.44 5.05 17.56
C ALA A 211 5.13 5.20 16.21
N LEU A 212 4.50 4.71 15.13
CA LEU A 212 5.01 4.83 13.75
C LEU A 212 5.12 6.29 13.32
N THR A 213 4.06 7.07 13.51
CA THR A 213 3.99 8.46 13.06
C THR A 213 4.88 9.39 13.90
N ALA A 214 5.11 9.09 15.18
CA ALA A 214 6.05 9.81 16.02
C ALA A 214 7.51 9.72 15.53
N LYS A 215 7.84 8.71 14.71
CA LYS A 215 9.13 8.57 14.02
C LYS A 215 9.11 9.06 12.56
N GLY A 216 8.12 9.84 12.17
CA GLY A 216 8.01 10.39 10.81
C GLY A 216 7.36 9.45 9.79
N GLY A 217 6.87 8.28 10.21
CA GLY A 217 6.20 7.34 9.35
C GLY A 217 4.87 7.84 8.78
N VAL A 218 4.33 7.12 7.81
CA VAL A 218 3.06 7.43 7.11
C VAL A 218 2.12 6.25 7.18
N VAL A 219 0.83 6.56 7.34
CA VAL A 219 -0.28 5.59 7.28
C VAL A 219 -1.08 5.82 6.01
N GLY A 220 -1.04 4.86 5.07
CA GLY A 220 -1.94 4.81 3.92
C GLY A 220 -3.30 4.26 4.36
N ALA A 221 -4.34 5.09 4.31
CA ALA A 221 -5.69 4.66 4.59
C ALA A 221 -6.13 3.61 3.58
N ASN A 222 -6.61 2.47 4.07
CA ASN A 222 -6.94 1.30 3.26
C ASN A 222 -8.39 1.36 2.78
N ALA A 223 -8.63 1.05 1.51
CA ALA A 223 -9.96 1.01 0.90
C ALA A 223 -10.54 -0.42 0.75
N PHE A 224 -9.84 -1.46 1.22
CA PHE A 224 -10.36 -2.81 1.15
C PHE A 224 -11.58 -2.97 2.07
N PRO A 225 -12.71 -3.51 1.58
CA PRO A 225 -14.00 -3.46 2.30
C PRO A 225 -13.99 -4.00 3.73
N ASN A 226 -13.30 -5.12 3.98
CA ASN A 226 -13.26 -5.76 5.31
C ASN A 226 -12.58 -4.91 6.41
N HIS A 227 -11.89 -3.84 6.03
CA HIS A 227 -11.24 -2.91 6.96
C HIS A 227 -12.19 -1.82 7.47
N HIS A 228 -13.42 -1.76 6.94
CA HIS A 228 -14.45 -0.77 7.25
C HIS A 228 -15.63 -1.39 7.97
N ARG A 229 -16.36 -0.54 8.72
CA ARG A 229 -17.48 -0.97 9.57
C ARG A 229 -18.60 -1.69 8.79
N HIS A 230 -18.86 -1.27 7.54
CA HIS A 230 -19.94 -1.82 6.74
C HIS A 230 -19.49 -2.94 5.78
N GLY A 231 -18.20 -3.36 5.86
CA GLY A 231 -17.66 -4.43 5.01
C GLY A 231 -17.89 -4.15 3.53
N TYR A 232 -18.45 -5.11 2.80
CA TYR A 232 -18.71 -4.99 1.35
C TYR A 232 -19.84 -4.00 0.97
N ASP A 233 -20.54 -3.44 1.92
CA ASP A 233 -21.50 -2.36 1.71
C ASP A 233 -20.91 -0.97 1.98
N SER A 234 -19.60 -0.90 2.25
CA SER A 234 -18.88 0.35 2.51
C SER A 234 -18.78 1.24 1.28
N THR A 235 -18.69 2.51 1.52
CA THR A 235 -18.71 3.58 0.52
C THR A 235 -17.46 4.45 0.63
N LEU A 236 -17.30 5.40 -0.28
CA LEU A 236 -16.29 6.46 -0.17
C LEU A 236 -16.39 7.23 1.16
N ASP A 237 -17.61 7.43 1.70
CA ASP A 237 -17.76 8.14 2.98
C ASP A 237 -17.18 7.33 4.14
N ASP A 238 -17.31 5.98 4.14
CA ASP A 238 -16.66 5.12 5.14
C ASP A 238 -15.12 5.19 5.05
N TYR A 239 -14.60 5.29 3.82
CA TYR A 239 -13.16 5.49 3.59
C TYR A 239 -12.69 6.84 4.13
N LEU A 240 -13.44 7.90 3.86
CA LEU A 240 -13.13 9.24 4.35
C LEU A 240 -13.28 9.35 5.88
N ASP A 241 -14.21 8.60 6.49
CA ASP A 241 -14.29 8.51 7.96
C ASP A 241 -13.03 7.85 8.54
N ALA A 242 -12.45 6.88 7.86
CA ALA A 242 -11.16 6.30 8.27
C ALA A 242 -10.01 7.29 8.12
N VAL A 243 -10.00 8.09 7.04
CA VAL A 243 -9.02 9.19 6.85
C VAL A 243 -9.16 10.23 7.96
N ASP A 244 -10.39 10.69 8.25
CA ASP A 244 -10.65 11.69 9.30
C ASP A 244 -10.15 11.19 10.67
N TYR A 245 -10.46 9.93 11.01
CA TYR A 245 -10.01 9.35 12.27
C TYR A 245 -8.48 9.33 12.40
N LEU A 246 -7.79 8.95 11.32
CA LEU A 246 -6.32 8.95 11.28
C LEU A 246 -5.79 10.39 11.41
N VAL A 247 -6.36 11.34 10.68
CA VAL A 247 -5.95 12.75 10.73
C VAL A 247 -6.19 13.36 12.12
N ASP A 248 -7.33 13.06 12.75
CA ASP A 248 -7.63 13.50 14.11
C ASP A 248 -6.63 12.94 15.15
N MET A 249 -6.13 11.72 14.89
CA MET A 249 -5.19 11.04 15.77
C MET A 249 -3.76 11.54 15.65
N VAL A 250 -3.26 11.76 14.41
CA VAL A 250 -1.83 11.97 14.13
C VAL A 250 -1.52 13.19 13.26
N GLY A 251 -2.55 13.91 12.81
CA GLY A 251 -2.43 15.06 11.93
C GLY A 251 -2.33 14.71 10.44
N PRO A 252 -2.59 15.69 9.56
CA PRO A 252 -2.65 15.49 8.11
C PRO A 252 -1.29 15.19 7.47
N ASP A 253 -0.17 15.47 8.15
CA ASP A 253 1.19 15.25 7.64
C ASP A 253 1.62 13.77 7.67
N GLN A 254 0.82 12.90 8.30
CA GLN A 254 1.16 11.48 8.52
C GLN A 254 0.18 10.51 7.84
N VAL A 255 -0.85 11.03 7.16
CA VAL A 255 -1.90 10.23 6.52
C VAL A 255 -1.81 10.33 5.01
N ALA A 256 -2.00 9.22 4.33
CA ALA A 256 -1.97 9.15 2.86
C ALA A 256 -2.98 8.12 2.33
N ILE A 257 -3.02 7.91 1.03
CA ILE A 257 -3.83 6.88 0.38
C ILE A 257 -3.02 5.58 0.26
N GLY A 258 -3.66 4.44 0.56
CA GLY A 258 -3.11 3.10 0.32
C GLY A 258 -4.26 2.15 0.05
N THR A 259 -4.73 2.09 -1.20
CA THR A 259 -6.06 1.57 -1.52
C THR A 259 -6.24 0.09 -1.28
N ASP A 260 -5.18 -0.71 -1.47
CA ASP A 260 -5.27 -2.18 -1.52
C ASP A 260 -6.22 -2.64 -2.65
N PHE A 261 -6.23 -1.93 -3.77
CA PHE A 261 -7.05 -2.29 -4.92
C PHE A 261 -6.66 -3.65 -5.48
N CYS A 262 -7.69 -4.42 -5.85
CA CYS A 262 -7.59 -5.78 -6.38
C CYS A 262 -8.34 -5.89 -7.73
N MET A 263 -8.19 -4.89 -8.61
CA MET A 263 -8.95 -4.83 -9.85
C MET A 263 -8.60 -6.00 -10.78
N GLY A 264 -9.62 -6.60 -11.35
CA GLY A 264 -9.44 -7.72 -12.29
C GLY A 264 -8.92 -9.01 -11.67
N GLN A 265 -8.79 -9.10 -10.35
CA GLN A 265 -8.36 -10.32 -9.68
C GLN A 265 -9.43 -11.41 -9.70
N THR A 266 -8.97 -12.67 -9.79
CA THR A 266 -9.83 -13.84 -9.91
C THR A 266 -10.16 -14.45 -8.54
N ARG A 267 -11.18 -15.32 -8.52
CA ARG A 267 -11.51 -16.09 -7.31
C ARG A 267 -10.33 -16.96 -6.84
N GLU A 268 -9.61 -17.54 -7.79
CA GLU A 268 -8.44 -18.37 -7.52
C GLU A 268 -7.32 -17.56 -6.87
N TRP A 269 -7.11 -16.33 -7.32
CA TRP A 269 -6.15 -15.41 -6.71
C TRP A 269 -6.52 -15.08 -5.26
N PHE A 270 -7.79 -14.74 -4.98
CA PHE A 270 -8.25 -14.50 -3.61
C PHE A 270 -8.11 -15.74 -2.72
N ALA A 271 -8.37 -16.93 -3.26
CA ALA A 271 -8.15 -18.19 -2.54
C ALA A 271 -6.66 -18.41 -2.23
N TRP A 272 -5.79 -18.09 -3.17
CA TRP A 272 -4.34 -18.20 -3.01
C TRP A 272 -3.77 -17.24 -1.98
N ILE A 273 -4.15 -15.94 -2.01
CA ILE A 273 -3.66 -14.98 -1.03
C ILE A 273 -4.18 -15.26 0.38
N GLY A 274 -5.39 -15.81 0.49
CA GLY A 274 -6.03 -16.20 1.75
C GLY A 274 -5.58 -17.57 2.27
N ALA A 275 -4.78 -18.31 1.50
CA ALA A 275 -4.26 -19.61 1.93
C ALA A 275 -3.02 -19.44 2.80
N SER A 276 -2.80 -20.39 3.73
CA SER A 276 -1.57 -20.46 4.50
C SER A 276 -0.39 -20.71 3.56
N HIS A 277 0.57 -19.78 3.56
CA HIS A 277 1.72 -19.78 2.65
C HIS A 277 1.36 -20.04 1.17
N GLY A 278 0.13 -19.68 0.76
CA GLY A 278 -0.35 -19.88 -0.61
C GLY A 278 -0.78 -21.31 -0.97
N HIS A 279 -0.80 -22.25 -0.04
CA HIS A 279 -1.05 -23.67 -0.31
C HIS A 279 -2.23 -24.26 0.47
N GLU A 280 -2.31 -24.04 1.75
CA GLU A 280 -3.31 -24.67 2.61
C GLU A 280 -4.47 -23.72 2.91
N PRO A 281 -5.73 -24.16 2.85
CA PRO A 281 -6.86 -23.31 3.21
C PRO A 281 -6.70 -22.75 4.63
N PHE A 282 -6.82 -21.43 4.77
CA PHE A 282 -6.74 -20.77 6.06
C PHE A 282 -8.09 -20.16 6.45
N LEU A 283 -8.55 -20.43 7.67
CA LEU A 283 -9.91 -20.11 8.12
C LEU A 283 -10.16 -18.62 8.41
N SER A 284 -9.11 -17.79 8.40
CA SER A 284 -9.23 -16.40 8.86
C SER A 284 -9.69 -15.41 7.79
N SER A 285 -9.52 -15.73 6.51
CA SER A 285 -9.79 -14.77 5.43
C SER A 285 -11.28 -14.60 5.09
N GLY A 286 -12.14 -15.52 5.55
CA GLY A 286 -13.55 -15.55 5.13
C GLY A 286 -13.72 -15.83 3.64
N GLU A 287 -14.96 -16.05 3.20
CA GLU A 287 -15.25 -16.06 1.77
C GLU A 287 -15.26 -14.63 1.23
N VAL A 288 -14.44 -14.36 0.23
CA VAL A 288 -14.49 -13.12 -0.54
C VAL A 288 -15.68 -13.21 -1.51
N PRO A 289 -16.68 -12.33 -1.40
CA PRO A 289 -17.83 -12.35 -2.30
C PRO A 289 -17.43 -12.26 -3.76
N GLN A 290 -18.17 -12.95 -4.61
CA GLN A 290 -17.96 -12.89 -6.05
C GLN A 290 -19.23 -12.40 -6.76
N PRO A 291 -19.15 -11.45 -7.69
CA PRO A 291 -17.90 -10.75 -8.07
C PRO A 291 -17.38 -9.87 -6.91
N PHE A 292 -16.06 -9.79 -6.78
CA PHE A 292 -15.43 -8.91 -5.80
C PHE A 292 -15.80 -7.46 -6.08
N ARG A 293 -16.13 -6.74 -5.03
CA ARG A 293 -16.50 -5.32 -5.13
C ARG A 293 -15.66 -4.53 -4.13
N LEU A 294 -15.08 -3.46 -4.61
CA LEU A 294 -14.47 -2.41 -3.81
C LEU A 294 -15.55 -1.43 -3.31
N LEU A 295 -15.14 -0.35 -2.67
CA LEU A 295 -16.05 0.62 -2.07
C LEU A 295 -16.93 1.32 -3.11
N HIS A 296 -18.19 1.55 -2.80
CA HIS A 296 -19.05 2.36 -3.65
C HIS A 296 -18.54 3.80 -3.73
N GLY A 297 -18.24 4.27 -4.95
CA GLY A 297 -17.69 5.61 -5.21
C GLY A 297 -16.17 5.73 -5.06
N PHE A 298 -15.49 4.62 -4.72
CA PHE A 298 -14.03 4.51 -4.75
C PHE A 298 -13.62 3.06 -5.05
N ALA A 299 -13.89 2.61 -6.28
CA ALA A 299 -13.73 1.23 -6.71
C ALA A 299 -12.61 1.04 -7.76
N GLY A 300 -11.85 2.07 -8.06
CA GLY A 300 -10.75 1.99 -9.03
C GLY A 300 -10.08 3.34 -9.30
N PRO A 301 -9.01 3.34 -10.11
CA PRO A 301 -8.19 4.54 -10.34
C PRO A 301 -8.96 5.72 -10.91
N LEU A 302 -9.97 5.50 -11.73
CA LEU A 302 -10.79 6.57 -12.32
C LEU A 302 -11.58 7.39 -11.29
N GLU A 303 -11.69 6.87 -10.05
CA GLU A 303 -12.45 7.48 -8.97
C GLU A 303 -11.57 8.15 -7.90
N PHE A 304 -10.24 8.19 -8.07
CA PHE A 304 -9.34 8.91 -7.14
C PHE A 304 -9.71 10.39 -6.99
N VAL A 305 -10.21 11.04 -8.03
CA VAL A 305 -10.68 12.41 -7.96
C VAL A 305 -11.84 12.60 -6.97
N ASN A 306 -12.61 11.54 -6.68
CA ASN A 306 -13.68 11.55 -5.69
C ASN A 306 -13.12 11.71 -4.26
N VAL A 307 -11.92 11.18 -3.99
CA VAL A 307 -11.23 11.40 -2.71
C VAL A 307 -10.90 12.88 -2.54
N ALA A 308 -10.38 13.55 -3.58
CA ALA A 308 -10.12 14.99 -3.52
C ALA A 308 -11.40 15.80 -3.26
N GLU A 309 -12.51 15.46 -3.93
CA GLU A 309 -13.83 16.07 -3.67
C GLU A 309 -14.28 15.83 -2.23
N GLY A 310 -14.15 14.59 -1.74
CA GLY A 310 -14.55 14.22 -0.39
C GLY A 310 -13.75 14.98 0.68
N LEU A 311 -12.44 15.09 0.53
CA LEU A 311 -11.58 15.87 1.44
C LEU A 311 -12.00 17.35 1.50
N LEU A 312 -12.22 17.99 0.34
CA LEU A 312 -12.67 19.37 0.29
C LEU A 312 -14.05 19.57 0.94
N ARG A 313 -15.00 18.66 0.73
CA ARG A 313 -16.34 18.69 1.36
C ARG A 313 -16.27 18.53 2.87
N ARG A 314 -15.29 17.80 3.39
CA ARG A 314 -15.04 17.61 4.83
C ARG A 314 -14.27 18.77 5.45
N GLY A 315 -13.92 19.80 4.65
CA GLY A 315 -13.30 21.03 5.13
C GLY A 315 -11.77 21.00 5.19
N TYR A 316 -11.12 20.01 4.58
CA TYR A 316 -9.66 20.03 4.41
C TYR A 316 -9.25 21.20 3.53
N GLY A 317 -8.22 21.94 3.94
CA GLY A 317 -7.56 22.91 3.06
C GLY A 317 -6.84 22.22 1.89
N GLU A 318 -6.64 22.93 0.78
CA GLU A 318 -5.97 22.37 -0.39
C GLU A 318 -4.58 21.79 -0.07
N ASP A 319 -3.83 22.43 0.84
CA ASP A 319 -2.49 21.98 1.21
C ASP A 319 -2.52 20.63 1.93
N ASP A 320 -3.46 20.44 2.88
CA ASP A 320 -3.59 19.17 3.59
C ASP A 320 -4.16 18.08 2.68
N ALA A 321 -5.09 18.42 1.79
CA ALA A 321 -5.56 17.48 0.78
C ALA A 321 -4.43 17.05 -0.17
N ARG A 322 -3.52 17.93 -0.59
CA ARG A 322 -2.33 17.58 -1.39
C ARG A 322 -1.38 16.64 -0.65
N LYS A 323 -1.18 16.85 0.65
CA LYS A 323 -0.37 15.96 1.49
C LYS A 323 -0.96 14.55 1.52
N ILE A 324 -2.26 14.43 1.78
CA ILE A 324 -2.98 13.16 1.86
C ILE A 324 -3.00 12.45 0.50
N LEU A 325 -3.22 13.17 -0.61
CA LEU A 325 -3.26 12.60 -1.95
C LEU A 325 -1.93 11.94 -2.38
N GLY A 326 -0.78 12.44 -1.88
CA GLY A 326 0.51 11.84 -2.23
C GLY A 326 1.73 12.58 -1.68
N GLY A 327 1.58 13.83 -1.22
CA GLY A 327 2.70 14.63 -0.70
C GLY A 327 3.42 13.96 0.46
N ASN A 328 2.68 13.28 1.36
CA ASN A 328 3.25 12.56 2.49
C ASN A 328 4.08 11.33 2.05
N TRP A 329 3.64 10.63 1.00
CA TRP A 329 4.46 9.57 0.39
C TRP A 329 5.75 10.13 -0.22
N LEU A 330 5.67 11.25 -0.97
CA LEU A 330 6.87 11.89 -1.54
C LEU A 330 7.88 12.27 -0.46
N ARG A 331 7.41 12.86 0.65
CA ARG A 331 8.25 13.19 1.80
C ARG A 331 8.92 11.94 2.34
N LEU A 332 8.15 10.90 2.67
CA LEU A 332 8.67 9.67 3.24
C LEU A 332 9.67 8.98 2.31
N PHE A 333 9.38 8.89 1.02
CA PHE A 333 10.29 8.31 0.04
C PHE A 333 11.60 9.11 -0.05
N GLY A 334 11.53 10.45 0.00
CA GLY A 334 12.72 11.32 0.01
C GLY A 334 13.57 11.18 1.28
N GLU A 335 12.98 10.78 2.42
CA GLU A 335 13.70 10.52 3.65
C GLU A 335 14.36 9.13 3.67
N VAL A 336 13.72 8.12 3.07
CA VAL A 336 14.13 6.71 3.16
C VAL A 336 14.97 6.26 1.98
N TRP A 337 14.53 6.55 0.75
CA TRP A 337 15.22 6.07 -0.45
C TRP A 337 16.57 6.76 -0.62
N ARG A 338 17.55 6.00 -1.07
CA ARG A 338 18.89 6.48 -1.37
C ARG A 338 19.12 6.38 -2.87
N ASP A 339 19.63 7.47 -3.46
CA ASP A 339 20.05 7.54 -4.86
C ASP A 339 21.25 6.63 -5.14
#